data_d022eba412bff4d9bde90cebc2ec282f
#
_entry.id   d022eba412bff4d9bde90cebc2ec282f
#
_cell.length_a   1.000
_cell.length_b   1.000
_cell.length_c   1.000
_cell.angle_alpha   90.00
_cell.angle_beta   90.00
_cell.angle_gamma   90.00
#
_symmetry.space_group_name_H-M   'P 1'
#
loop_
_entity.id
_entity.type
_entity.pdbx_description
1 polymer ?
#
loop_
_entity_poly.entity_id
_entity_poly.type
_entity_poly.pdbx_seq_one_letter_code
_entity_poly.pdbx_strand_id
1 'polypeptide(L)'
;MRAMLFSRADGPKVTAAEIPDPRPGPHEVLIRVHACAVCRTDLHVVDGDLPNPKSPVIPGHEIVGTIVETGSAASKFKIGERVGVPWLGWTCGECAFCLSDRENLCDRARFTGYQIDGGYAELTVADERFCFALPAGYSDVKAAPLLCAGLIGYRALRMAGDARRIGLYGFGAAAHIIAQVARHQGREIYGFTRAGDATTQAFAKQLGALWAGASEDMPPEPLDAALIFAPVGALVPAALKATAKGGTVICAGIHMSAIPSFSYDILWEERSIRSVANLTRRDAEEFLALAAQTPIETETTTYPLDRANAALDDLRQGRFEGAAVLIPNASP
;
A
#
# COMPACT_ATOMS: atom_id res chain seq x y z
N MET A 1 12.83 -23.77 -3.72
CA MET A 1 12.01 -22.78 -4.42
C MET A 1 12.86 -21.68 -5.01
N ARG A 2 12.42 -21.08 -6.09
CA ARG A 2 13.05 -19.86 -6.66
C ARG A 2 12.60 -18.64 -5.84
N ALA A 3 13.53 -17.74 -5.57
CA ALA A 3 13.27 -16.48 -4.87
C ALA A 3 14.22 -15.39 -5.34
N MET A 4 13.81 -14.13 -5.14
CA MET A 4 14.67 -12.95 -5.32
C MET A 4 15.11 -12.46 -3.94
N LEU A 5 16.40 -12.49 -3.67
CA LEU A 5 17.00 -12.11 -2.39
C LEU A 5 17.57 -10.69 -2.45
N PHE A 6 17.29 -9.90 -1.44
CA PHE A 6 18.00 -8.64 -1.19
C PHE A 6 19.00 -8.81 -0.06
N SER A 7 20.23 -8.36 -0.31
CA SER A 7 21.28 -8.21 0.71
C SER A 7 21.94 -6.85 0.53
N ARG A 8 22.15 -6.13 1.62
CA ARG A 8 22.84 -4.83 1.58
C ARG A 8 24.26 -4.94 1.01
N ALA A 9 24.89 -6.10 1.14
CA ALA A 9 26.24 -6.34 0.60
C ALA A 9 26.25 -6.33 -0.94
N ASP A 10 25.12 -6.63 -1.60
CA ASP A 10 25.03 -6.78 -3.05
C ASP A 10 24.60 -5.48 -3.77
N GLY A 11 24.41 -4.39 -3.00
CA GLY A 11 23.93 -3.11 -3.52
C GLY A 11 22.41 -3.08 -3.75
N PRO A 12 21.87 -2.02 -4.38
CA PRO A 12 20.43 -1.75 -4.45
C PRO A 12 19.75 -2.60 -5.54
N LYS A 13 19.84 -3.92 -5.44
CA LYS A 13 19.25 -4.89 -6.36
C LYS A 13 18.86 -6.17 -5.64
N VAL A 14 17.96 -6.94 -6.24
CA VAL A 14 17.65 -8.31 -5.81
C VAL A 14 18.34 -9.31 -6.71
N THR A 15 18.76 -10.45 -6.13
CA THR A 15 19.48 -11.51 -6.81
C THR A 15 18.66 -12.79 -6.82
N ALA A 16 18.51 -13.43 -7.97
CA ALA A 16 17.81 -14.71 -8.08
C ALA A 16 18.59 -15.82 -7.36
N ALA A 17 17.89 -16.64 -6.59
CA ALA A 17 18.45 -17.77 -5.88
C ALA A 17 17.46 -18.95 -5.81
N GLU A 18 18.03 -20.15 -5.76
CA GLU A 18 17.28 -21.35 -5.34
C GLU A 18 17.60 -21.61 -3.86
N ILE A 19 16.54 -21.65 -3.05
CA ILE A 19 16.62 -21.85 -1.61
C ILE A 19 15.69 -22.99 -1.17
N PRO A 20 15.90 -23.63 -0.01
CA PRO A 20 14.96 -24.60 0.53
C PRO A 20 13.56 -24.01 0.67
N ASP A 21 12.55 -24.85 0.49
CA ASP A 21 11.16 -24.45 0.74
C ASP A 21 10.99 -24.11 2.22
N PRO A 22 10.34 -23.00 2.57
CA PRO A 22 10.10 -22.62 3.94
C PRO A 22 9.03 -23.53 4.56
N ARG A 23 9.05 -23.67 5.89
CA ARG A 23 8.05 -24.44 6.64
C ARG A 23 7.28 -23.53 7.58
N PRO A 24 5.95 -23.67 7.68
CA PRO A 24 5.16 -22.83 8.56
C PRO A 24 5.39 -23.22 10.03
N GLY A 25 5.53 -22.21 10.88
CA GLY A 25 5.46 -22.36 12.33
C GLY A 25 4.03 -22.66 12.80
N PRO A 26 3.80 -22.89 14.12
CA PRO A 26 2.51 -23.35 14.64
C PRO A 26 1.29 -22.50 14.21
N HIS A 27 1.40 -21.20 14.18
CA HIS A 27 0.32 -20.26 13.82
C HIS A 27 0.48 -19.65 12.41
N GLU A 28 1.30 -20.26 11.57
CA GLU A 28 1.59 -19.77 10.24
C GLU A 28 0.99 -20.70 9.16
N VAL A 29 0.89 -20.17 7.97
CA VAL A 29 0.47 -20.89 6.77
C VAL A 29 1.54 -20.77 5.70
N LEU A 30 1.77 -21.85 4.94
CA LEU A 30 2.60 -21.84 3.74
C LEU A 30 1.72 -21.52 2.55
N ILE A 31 2.12 -20.52 1.78
CA ILE A 31 1.36 -19.96 0.67
C ILE A 31 2.17 -20.16 -0.62
N ARG A 32 1.55 -20.77 -1.63
CA ARG A 32 2.03 -20.74 -3.01
C ARG A 32 1.68 -19.38 -3.60
N VAL A 33 2.69 -18.60 -3.93
CA VAL A 33 2.53 -17.24 -4.46
C VAL A 33 2.11 -17.31 -5.93
N HIS A 34 1.03 -16.64 -6.26
CA HIS A 34 0.53 -16.49 -7.63
C HIS A 34 0.93 -15.13 -8.21
N ALA A 35 0.86 -14.09 -7.39
CA ALA A 35 1.20 -12.72 -7.76
C ALA A 35 1.72 -11.95 -6.54
N CYS A 36 2.68 -11.06 -6.77
CA CYS A 36 3.13 -10.09 -5.77
C CYS A 36 3.35 -8.74 -6.44
N ALA A 37 2.61 -7.73 -6.05
CA ALA A 37 2.82 -6.41 -6.62
C ALA A 37 4.05 -5.72 -6.03
N VAL A 38 4.60 -4.77 -6.79
CA VAL A 38 5.82 -4.03 -6.50
C VAL A 38 5.46 -2.63 -6.05
N CYS A 39 5.87 -2.26 -4.86
CA CYS A 39 5.53 -1.01 -4.20
C CYS A 39 6.77 -0.12 -4.01
N ARG A 40 6.55 1.16 -3.74
CA ARG A 40 7.63 2.07 -3.34
C ARG A 40 8.33 1.63 -2.06
N THR A 41 7.64 0.95 -1.17
CA THR A 41 8.25 0.40 0.03
C THR A 41 9.31 -0.65 -0.29
N ASP A 42 9.13 -1.45 -1.34
CA ASP A 42 10.15 -2.40 -1.79
C ASP A 42 11.40 -1.66 -2.31
N LEU A 43 11.22 -0.52 -3.00
CA LEU A 43 12.34 0.36 -3.35
C LEU A 43 13.08 0.86 -2.10
N HIS A 44 12.35 1.35 -1.08
CA HIS A 44 12.97 1.80 0.17
C HIS A 44 13.73 0.69 0.91
N VAL A 45 13.26 -0.56 0.82
CA VAL A 45 14.00 -1.72 1.35
C VAL A 45 15.29 -1.94 0.57
N VAL A 46 15.20 -1.97 -0.77
CA VAL A 46 16.32 -2.29 -1.67
C VAL A 46 17.34 -1.13 -1.75
N ASP A 47 16.87 0.12 -1.70
CA ASP A 47 17.73 1.31 -1.71
C ASP A 47 18.37 1.58 -0.32
N GLY A 48 17.94 0.85 0.73
CA GLY A 48 18.52 0.92 2.07
C GLY A 48 18.04 2.09 2.93
N ASP A 49 16.94 2.73 2.54
CA ASP A 49 16.33 3.83 3.28
C ASP A 49 15.72 3.39 4.62
N LEU A 50 15.36 2.11 4.74
CA LEU A 50 14.80 1.55 5.97
C LEU A 50 15.90 0.93 6.85
N PRO A 51 15.95 1.25 8.16
CA PRO A 51 16.94 0.70 9.07
C PRO A 51 16.68 -0.79 9.39
N ASN A 52 17.76 -1.58 9.51
CA ASN A 52 17.71 -2.95 10.05
C ASN A 52 16.75 -3.94 9.35
N PRO A 53 16.78 -4.09 8.01
CA PRO A 53 16.08 -5.20 7.38
C PRO A 53 16.67 -6.54 7.81
N LYS A 54 15.89 -7.62 7.74
CA LYS A 54 16.45 -8.97 7.71
C LYS A 54 17.45 -9.04 6.54
N SER A 55 18.58 -9.69 6.70
CA SER A 55 19.58 -9.81 5.62
C SER A 55 20.17 -11.23 5.60
N PRO A 56 20.07 -11.98 4.47
CA PRO A 56 19.25 -11.63 3.31
C PRO A 56 17.76 -11.67 3.61
N VAL A 57 16.94 -10.93 2.84
CA VAL A 57 15.48 -10.95 2.89
C VAL A 57 14.90 -11.15 1.50
N ILE A 58 13.77 -11.81 1.40
CA ILE A 58 12.93 -11.84 0.20
C ILE A 58 11.98 -10.64 0.29
N PRO A 59 12.05 -9.64 -0.61
CA PRO A 59 11.13 -8.51 -0.63
C PRO A 59 9.71 -8.90 -1.08
N GLY A 60 8.80 -7.91 -1.13
CA GLY A 60 7.43 -8.06 -1.63
C GLY A 60 6.42 -8.28 -0.51
N HIS A 61 5.38 -7.45 -0.48
CA HIS A 61 4.39 -7.43 0.59
C HIS A 61 2.95 -7.21 0.08
N GLU A 62 2.73 -7.39 -1.20
CA GLU A 62 1.41 -7.36 -1.83
C GLU A 62 1.12 -8.74 -2.42
N ILE A 63 1.06 -9.75 -1.54
CA ILE A 63 1.11 -11.16 -1.91
C ILE A 63 -0.30 -11.72 -2.10
N VAL A 64 -0.54 -12.32 -3.23
CA VAL A 64 -1.73 -13.13 -3.50
C VAL A 64 -1.30 -14.57 -3.76
N GLY A 65 -1.93 -15.53 -3.08
CA GLY A 65 -1.61 -16.93 -3.26
C GLY A 65 -2.64 -17.89 -2.67
N THR A 66 -2.31 -19.17 -2.73
CA THR A 66 -3.14 -20.25 -2.19
C THR A 66 -2.39 -20.97 -1.08
N ILE A 67 -3.06 -21.24 0.02
CA ILE A 67 -2.51 -21.99 1.15
C ILE A 67 -2.26 -23.43 0.73
N VAL A 68 -1.05 -23.92 0.91
CA VAL A 68 -0.64 -25.30 0.57
C VAL A 68 -0.29 -26.15 1.80
N GLU A 69 0.02 -25.52 2.95
CA GLU A 69 0.27 -26.18 4.22
C GLU A 69 -0.15 -25.24 5.37
N THR A 70 -0.57 -25.83 6.50
CA THR A 70 -0.92 -25.08 7.72
C THR A 70 -0.10 -25.56 8.89
N GLY A 71 0.33 -24.63 9.73
CA GLY A 71 0.96 -24.96 11.02
C GLY A 71 0.00 -25.66 11.99
N SER A 72 0.55 -26.33 12.98
CA SER A 72 -0.20 -27.21 13.89
C SER A 72 -1.27 -26.51 14.74
N ALA A 73 -1.19 -25.19 14.92
CA ALA A 73 -2.14 -24.36 15.66
C ALA A 73 -2.87 -23.33 14.77
N ALA A 74 -2.61 -23.33 13.46
CA ALA A 74 -3.32 -22.47 12.51
C ALA A 74 -4.72 -23.03 12.25
N SER A 75 -5.74 -22.17 12.31
CA SER A 75 -7.15 -22.58 12.24
C SER A 75 -8.04 -21.61 11.45
N LYS A 76 -7.53 -20.42 11.13
CA LYS A 76 -8.30 -19.38 10.43
C LYS A 76 -8.61 -19.74 8.97
N PHE A 77 -7.69 -20.47 8.33
CA PHE A 77 -7.79 -20.85 6.93
C PHE A 77 -7.51 -22.33 6.69
N LYS A 78 -7.98 -22.86 5.57
CA LYS A 78 -7.77 -24.25 5.13
C LYS A 78 -6.84 -24.29 3.92
N ILE A 79 -6.22 -25.46 3.71
CA ILE A 79 -5.47 -25.75 2.49
C ILE A 79 -6.39 -25.59 1.27
N GLY A 80 -5.90 -24.93 0.22
CA GLY A 80 -6.64 -24.59 -1.00
C GLY A 80 -7.33 -23.22 -0.96
N GLU A 81 -7.42 -22.56 0.20
CA GLU A 81 -8.01 -21.22 0.27
C GLU A 81 -7.06 -20.15 -0.29
N ARG A 82 -7.65 -19.20 -1.01
CA ARG A 82 -6.96 -18.07 -1.63
C ARG A 82 -6.88 -16.91 -0.64
N VAL A 83 -5.67 -16.40 -0.41
CA VAL A 83 -5.41 -15.35 0.56
C VAL A 83 -4.51 -14.25 0.04
N GLY A 84 -4.61 -13.07 0.68
CA GLY A 84 -3.70 -11.96 0.51
C GLY A 84 -2.88 -11.72 1.78
N VAL A 85 -1.61 -11.33 1.62
CA VAL A 85 -0.70 -10.94 2.73
C VAL A 85 -0.16 -9.55 2.48
N PRO A 86 -0.44 -8.59 3.38
CA PRO A 86 0.01 -7.20 3.28
C PRO A 86 1.34 -6.96 3.99
N TRP A 87 1.72 -5.67 4.08
CA TRP A 87 2.93 -5.20 4.75
C TRP A 87 3.02 -5.58 6.22
N LEU A 88 1.96 -5.36 7.03
CA LEU A 88 1.96 -5.75 8.44
C LEU A 88 1.83 -7.26 8.55
N GLY A 89 2.94 -7.95 8.87
CA GLY A 89 2.99 -9.41 8.89
C GLY A 89 2.92 -10.03 10.29
N TRP A 90 3.20 -9.27 11.36
CA TRP A 90 3.12 -9.76 12.74
C TRP A 90 3.09 -8.63 13.77
N THR A 91 2.37 -8.84 14.87
CA THR A 91 2.40 -7.98 16.06
C THR A 91 2.33 -8.80 17.34
N CYS A 92 2.72 -8.19 18.46
CA CYS A 92 2.81 -8.91 19.73
C CYS A 92 1.46 -9.37 20.32
N GLY A 93 0.35 -8.72 19.98
CA GLY A 93 -0.98 -9.06 20.46
C GLY A 93 -1.32 -8.63 21.89
N GLU A 94 -0.35 -8.12 22.68
CA GLU A 94 -0.48 -7.89 24.13
C GLU A 94 -0.21 -6.43 24.57
N CYS A 95 0.45 -5.61 23.75
CA CYS A 95 0.69 -4.21 24.11
C CYS A 95 -0.58 -3.36 23.99
N ALA A 96 -0.55 -2.15 24.59
CA ALA A 96 -1.68 -1.24 24.60
C ALA A 96 -2.22 -0.93 23.18
N PHE A 97 -1.34 -0.86 22.19
CA PHE A 97 -1.74 -0.66 20.79
C PHE A 97 -2.48 -1.88 20.22
N CYS A 98 -1.95 -3.09 20.45
CA CYS A 98 -2.59 -4.31 19.96
C CYS A 98 -3.95 -4.55 20.62
N LEU A 99 -4.10 -4.22 21.90
CA LEU A 99 -5.34 -4.39 22.66
C LEU A 99 -6.40 -3.33 22.37
N SER A 100 -6.03 -2.26 21.62
CA SER A 100 -6.95 -1.16 21.26
C SER A 100 -7.15 -1.00 19.75
N ASP A 101 -7.00 -2.07 18.96
CA ASP A 101 -7.16 -2.09 17.50
C ASP A 101 -6.28 -1.06 16.76
N ARG A 102 -5.08 -0.82 17.31
CA ARG A 102 -4.03 0.03 16.75
C ARG A 102 -2.71 -0.72 16.64
N GLU A 103 -2.79 -2.01 16.34
CA GLU A 103 -1.65 -2.93 16.24
C GLU A 103 -0.61 -2.51 15.19
N ASN A 104 -0.99 -1.67 14.25
CA ASN A 104 -0.08 -0.99 13.31
C ASN A 104 0.97 -0.09 14.01
N LEU A 105 0.73 0.29 15.26
CA LEU A 105 1.64 1.08 16.11
C LEU A 105 2.37 0.22 17.15
N CYS A 106 2.31 -1.10 17.04
CA CYS A 106 3.03 -2.00 17.93
C CYS A 106 4.54 -1.84 17.78
N ASP A 107 5.27 -1.55 18.87
CA ASP A 107 6.74 -1.38 18.84
C ASP A 107 7.50 -2.66 18.43
N ARG A 108 6.85 -3.83 18.54
CA ARG A 108 7.38 -5.12 18.13
C ARG A 108 6.82 -5.61 16.79
N ALA A 109 6.14 -4.76 16.02
CA ALA A 109 5.61 -5.13 14.72
C ALA A 109 6.72 -5.64 13.79
N ARG A 110 6.39 -6.63 12.95
CA ARG A 110 7.26 -7.13 11.89
C ARG A 110 6.56 -7.02 10.56
N PHE A 111 7.31 -6.66 9.54
CA PHE A 111 6.77 -6.33 8.24
C PHE A 111 7.24 -7.32 7.18
N THR A 112 6.30 -7.75 6.34
CA THR A 112 6.49 -8.67 5.22
C THR A 112 7.39 -8.04 4.16
N GLY A 113 8.37 -8.79 3.67
CA GLY A 113 9.36 -8.28 2.71
C GLY A 113 10.43 -7.39 3.31
N TYR A 114 10.50 -7.31 4.64
CA TYR A 114 11.45 -6.46 5.37
C TYR A 114 12.09 -7.17 6.57
N GLN A 115 11.36 -7.44 7.68
CA GLN A 115 11.84 -8.29 8.78
C GLN A 115 11.38 -9.74 8.65
N ILE A 116 10.36 -10.00 7.83
CA ILE A 116 9.84 -11.30 7.47
C ILE A 116 10.02 -11.45 5.96
N ASP A 117 10.34 -12.64 5.48
CA ASP A 117 10.42 -12.91 4.05
C ASP A 117 9.08 -12.66 3.36
N GLY A 118 9.14 -12.08 2.18
CA GLY A 118 7.99 -11.65 1.40
C GLY A 118 7.66 -12.56 0.22
N GLY A 119 7.01 -11.94 -0.78
CA GLY A 119 6.40 -12.65 -1.91
C GLY A 119 7.18 -12.63 -3.22
N TYR A 120 8.41 -12.11 -3.26
CA TYR A 120 9.25 -12.25 -4.46
C TYR A 120 9.85 -13.66 -4.51
N ALA A 121 8.98 -14.66 -4.43
CA ALA A 121 9.31 -16.08 -4.40
C ALA A 121 8.12 -16.94 -4.84
N GLU A 122 8.38 -18.23 -5.09
CA GLU A 122 7.33 -19.21 -5.40
C GLU A 122 6.47 -19.58 -4.19
N LEU A 123 7.07 -19.54 -2.99
CA LEU A 123 6.43 -19.85 -1.72
C LEU A 123 6.78 -18.80 -0.68
N THR A 124 5.85 -18.53 0.24
CA THR A 124 6.07 -17.68 1.41
C THR A 124 5.34 -18.24 2.62
N VAL A 125 5.81 -17.91 3.81
CA VAL A 125 5.16 -18.23 5.08
C VAL A 125 4.59 -16.95 5.68
N ALA A 126 3.38 -17.00 6.20
CA ALA A 126 2.73 -15.87 6.87
C ALA A 126 1.97 -16.30 8.13
N ASP A 127 1.96 -15.45 9.15
CA ASP A 127 1.08 -15.59 10.31
C ASP A 127 -0.39 -15.48 9.85
N GLU A 128 -1.21 -16.50 10.15
CA GLU A 128 -2.59 -16.54 9.67
C GLU A 128 -3.44 -15.34 10.11
N ARG A 129 -3.08 -14.66 11.21
CA ARG A 129 -3.78 -13.46 11.70
C ARG A 129 -3.64 -12.26 10.74
N PHE A 130 -2.59 -12.28 9.91
CA PHE A 130 -2.27 -11.26 8.91
C PHE A 130 -2.47 -11.75 7.48
N CYS A 131 -3.17 -12.87 7.32
CA CYS A 131 -3.70 -13.32 6.04
C CYS A 131 -5.18 -12.94 5.92
N PHE A 132 -5.60 -12.53 4.73
CA PHE A 132 -6.96 -12.03 4.47
C PHE A 132 -7.57 -12.75 3.28
N ALA A 133 -8.86 -13.13 3.40
CA ALA A 133 -9.62 -13.64 2.26
C ALA A 133 -9.76 -12.56 1.19
N LEU A 134 -9.54 -12.92 -0.05
CA LEU A 134 -9.63 -12.00 -1.18
C LEU A 134 -10.99 -12.05 -1.86
N PRO A 135 -11.50 -10.92 -2.36
CA PRO A 135 -12.77 -10.91 -3.09
C PRO A 135 -12.70 -11.76 -4.37
N ALA A 136 -13.73 -12.57 -4.62
CA ALA A 136 -13.76 -13.53 -5.72
C ALA A 136 -13.73 -12.89 -7.13
N GLY A 137 -14.18 -11.64 -7.24
CA GLY A 137 -14.25 -10.91 -8.52
C GLY A 137 -12.91 -10.44 -9.08
N TYR A 138 -11.79 -10.62 -8.36
CA TYR A 138 -10.47 -10.16 -8.77
C TYR A 138 -9.57 -11.33 -9.18
N SER A 139 -8.90 -11.22 -10.34
CA SER A 139 -7.75 -12.08 -10.63
C SER A 139 -6.61 -11.82 -9.63
N ASP A 140 -5.64 -12.74 -9.54
CA ASP A 140 -4.51 -12.60 -8.61
C ASP A 140 -3.71 -11.33 -8.87
N VAL A 141 -3.49 -11.01 -10.15
CA VAL A 141 -2.79 -9.80 -10.59
C VAL A 141 -3.54 -8.52 -10.18
N LYS A 142 -4.86 -8.50 -10.35
CA LYS A 142 -5.70 -7.33 -10.02
C LYS A 142 -5.93 -7.18 -8.51
N ALA A 143 -5.85 -8.27 -7.74
CA ALA A 143 -6.00 -8.24 -6.29
C ALA A 143 -4.73 -7.77 -5.56
N ALA A 144 -3.54 -8.04 -6.10
CA ALA A 144 -2.28 -7.74 -5.43
C ALA A 144 -2.14 -6.24 -5.01
N PRO A 145 -2.41 -5.24 -5.87
CA PRO A 145 -2.31 -3.84 -5.47
C PRO A 145 -3.27 -3.41 -4.35
N LEU A 146 -4.36 -4.16 -4.14
CA LEU A 146 -5.30 -3.87 -3.05
C LEU A 146 -4.64 -4.02 -1.69
N LEU A 147 -3.61 -4.88 -1.57
CA LEU A 147 -2.99 -5.27 -0.30
C LEU A 147 -1.99 -4.25 0.28
N CYS A 148 -1.59 -3.23 -0.49
CA CYS A 148 -0.80 -2.11 0.03
C CYS A 148 -1.42 -0.77 -0.37
N ALA A 149 -1.42 -0.43 -1.65
CA ALA A 149 -1.98 0.82 -2.16
C ALA A 149 -3.45 1.00 -1.77
N GLY A 150 -4.25 -0.07 -1.87
CA GLY A 150 -5.65 -0.08 -1.43
C GLY A 150 -5.78 0.10 0.09
N LEU A 151 -5.01 -0.65 0.88
CA LEU A 151 -5.12 -0.63 2.34
C LEU A 151 -4.66 0.69 2.96
N ILE A 152 -3.50 1.22 2.56
CA ILE A 152 -3.03 2.52 3.05
C ILE A 152 -3.97 3.65 2.64
N GLY A 153 -4.48 3.58 1.41
CA GLY A 153 -5.46 4.51 0.90
C GLY A 153 -6.76 4.47 1.70
N TYR A 154 -7.29 3.27 1.96
CA TYR A 154 -8.50 3.10 2.75
C TYR A 154 -8.35 3.60 4.19
N ARG A 155 -7.21 3.29 4.83
CA ARG A 155 -6.92 3.83 6.17
C ARG A 155 -6.86 5.35 6.16
N ALA A 156 -6.23 5.98 5.17
CA ALA A 156 -6.21 7.43 5.02
C ALA A 156 -7.63 7.98 4.86
N LEU A 157 -8.46 7.35 4.02
CA LEU A 157 -9.86 7.74 3.81
C LEU A 157 -10.70 7.61 5.09
N ARG A 158 -10.53 6.52 5.88
CA ARG A 158 -11.17 6.39 7.19
C ARG A 158 -10.79 7.49 8.16
N MET A 159 -9.51 7.91 8.16
CA MET A 159 -9.05 9.01 9.01
C MET A 159 -9.62 10.36 8.62
N ALA A 160 -10.11 10.51 7.38
CA ALA A 160 -10.84 11.69 6.93
C ALA A 160 -12.28 11.77 7.49
N GLY A 161 -12.76 10.72 8.15
CA GLY A 161 -14.12 10.70 8.74
C GLY A 161 -15.21 10.92 7.68
N ASP A 162 -16.15 11.80 7.99
CA ASP A 162 -17.31 12.11 7.14
C ASP A 162 -17.02 13.20 6.08
N ALA A 163 -15.75 13.54 5.85
CA ALA A 163 -15.35 14.52 4.86
C ALA A 163 -15.97 14.20 3.49
N ARG A 164 -16.64 15.18 2.89
CA ARG A 164 -17.31 15.03 1.59
C ARG A 164 -16.36 15.38 0.44
N ARG A 165 -15.68 16.52 0.53
CA ARG A 165 -14.76 17.01 -0.49
C ARG A 165 -13.34 16.58 -0.15
N ILE A 166 -12.82 15.61 -0.93
CA ILE A 166 -11.54 14.96 -0.68
C ILE A 166 -10.51 15.37 -1.73
N GLY A 167 -9.43 16.02 -1.32
CA GLY A 167 -8.25 16.25 -2.14
C GLY A 167 -7.31 15.04 -2.12
N LEU A 168 -6.89 14.57 -3.27
CA LEU A 168 -5.90 13.49 -3.42
C LEU A 168 -4.61 14.07 -4.01
N TYR A 169 -3.59 14.26 -3.19
CA TYR A 169 -2.29 14.82 -3.57
C TYR A 169 -1.31 13.71 -3.94
N GLY A 170 -0.91 13.67 -5.21
CA GLY A 170 -0.16 12.56 -5.80
C GLY A 170 -1.10 11.44 -6.28
N PHE A 171 -1.52 11.51 -7.54
CA PHE A 171 -2.52 10.63 -8.12
C PHE A 171 -1.87 9.35 -8.72
N GLY A 172 -1.22 8.55 -7.85
CA GLY A 172 -0.60 7.25 -8.17
C GLY A 172 -1.45 6.06 -7.72
N ALA A 173 -0.80 4.92 -7.45
CA ALA A 173 -1.45 3.63 -7.12
C ALA A 173 -2.49 3.73 -5.99
N ALA A 174 -2.22 4.39 -4.87
CA ALA A 174 -3.19 4.52 -3.78
C ALA A 174 -4.35 5.45 -4.15
N ALA A 175 -4.06 6.59 -4.78
CA ALA A 175 -5.08 7.58 -5.12
C ALA A 175 -6.09 7.04 -6.14
N HIS A 176 -5.63 6.29 -7.18
CA HIS A 176 -6.56 5.76 -8.19
C HIS A 176 -7.53 4.73 -7.60
N ILE A 177 -7.08 3.90 -6.66
CA ILE A 177 -7.94 2.94 -5.95
C ILE A 177 -8.93 3.70 -5.05
N ILE A 178 -8.45 4.66 -4.26
CA ILE A 178 -9.27 5.35 -3.27
C ILE A 178 -10.24 6.37 -3.89
N ALA A 179 -9.91 6.94 -5.03
CA ALA A 179 -10.85 7.77 -5.78
C ALA A 179 -12.14 7.00 -6.12
N GLN A 180 -12.00 5.74 -6.55
CA GLN A 180 -13.14 4.89 -6.87
C GLN A 180 -13.96 4.53 -5.62
N VAL A 181 -13.29 4.20 -4.50
CA VAL A 181 -13.94 3.95 -3.20
C VAL A 181 -14.69 5.18 -2.70
N ALA A 182 -14.03 6.33 -2.68
CA ALA A 182 -14.61 7.58 -2.20
C ALA A 182 -15.81 8.01 -3.06
N ARG A 183 -15.72 7.87 -4.38
CA ARG A 183 -16.83 8.09 -5.30
C ARG A 183 -18.01 7.15 -5.03
N HIS A 184 -17.76 5.87 -4.80
CA HIS A 184 -18.80 4.91 -4.44
C HIS A 184 -19.51 5.30 -3.14
N GLN A 185 -18.79 5.91 -2.20
CA GLN A 185 -19.34 6.48 -0.96
C GLN A 185 -20.06 7.83 -1.17
N GLY A 186 -20.19 8.31 -2.41
CA GLY A 186 -20.84 9.60 -2.72
C GLY A 186 -19.99 10.83 -2.37
N ARG A 187 -18.67 10.68 -2.19
CA ARG A 187 -17.74 11.79 -1.92
C ARG A 187 -17.28 12.46 -3.22
N GLU A 188 -16.94 13.71 -3.13
CA GLU A 188 -16.44 14.55 -4.22
C GLU A 188 -14.90 14.52 -4.22
N ILE A 189 -14.31 14.16 -5.36
CA ILE A 189 -12.86 13.98 -5.49
C ILE A 189 -12.22 15.12 -6.27
N TYR A 190 -11.10 15.61 -5.75
CA TYR A 190 -10.25 16.63 -6.34
C TYR A 190 -8.83 16.07 -6.49
N GLY A 191 -8.34 15.97 -7.74
CA GLY A 191 -7.03 15.38 -8.05
C GLY A 191 -5.92 16.43 -8.10
N PHE A 192 -4.84 16.23 -7.35
CA PHE A 192 -3.68 17.11 -7.34
C PHE A 192 -2.44 16.37 -7.84
N THR A 193 -1.82 16.91 -8.88
CA THR A 193 -0.69 16.30 -9.57
C THR A 193 0.50 17.26 -9.65
N ARG A 194 1.57 16.84 -10.31
CA ARG A 194 2.65 17.77 -10.67
C ARG A 194 2.15 18.80 -11.66
N ALA A 195 2.74 19.99 -11.64
CA ALA A 195 2.47 21.01 -12.64
C ALA A 195 2.76 20.47 -14.06
N GLY A 196 1.83 20.67 -14.98
CA GLY A 196 1.95 20.23 -16.37
C GLY A 196 1.66 18.74 -16.62
N ASP A 197 1.30 17.95 -15.61
CA ASP A 197 0.99 16.52 -15.75
C ASP A 197 -0.46 16.31 -16.25
N ALA A 198 -0.70 16.70 -17.50
CA ALA A 198 -2.02 16.59 -18.12
C ALA A 198 -2.54 15.15 -18.22
N THR A 199 -1.64 14.16 -18.37
CA THR A 199 -2.00 12.74 -18.46
C THR A 199 -2.62 12.25 -17.16
N THR A 200 -1.94 12.46 -16.02
CA THR A 200 -2.46 12.06 -14.71
C THR A 200 -3.72 12.84 -14.32
N GLN A 201 -3.82 14.12 -14.69
CA GLN A 201 -5.04 14.92 -14.49
C GLN A 201 -6.23 14.38 -15.29
N ALA A 202 -6.01 13.98 -16.54
CA ALA A 202 -7.04 13.34 -17.36
C ALA A 202 -7.48 12.00 -16.76
N PHE A 203 -6.53 11.18 -16.30
CA PHE A 203 -6.81 9.92 -15.62
C PHE A 203 -7.62 10.13 -14.33
N ALA A 204 -7.29 11.11 -13.50
CA ALA A 204 -8.08 11.43 -12.31
C ALA A 204 -9.55 11.77 -12.66
N LYS A 205 -9.75 12.56 -13.71
CA LYS A 205 -11.10 12.92 -14.21
C LYS A 205 -11.86 11.70 -14.75
N GLN A 206 -11.20 10.78 -15.46
CA GLN A 206 -11.80 9.53 -15.94
C GLN A 206 -12.31 8.67 -14.76
N LEU A 207 -11.58 8.67 -13.64
CA LEU A 207 -11.99 7.99 -12.41
C LEU A 207 -13.05 8.77 -11.59
N GLY A 208 -13.49 9.92 -12.09
CA GLY A 208 -14.60 10.69 -11.53
C GLY A 208 -14.21 11.84 -10.62
N ALA A 209 -12.96 12.30 -10.65
CA ALA A 209 -12.61 13.56 -10.00
C ALA A 209 -13.35 14.73 -10.66
N LEU A 210 -14.00 15.56 -9.83
CA LEU A 210 -14.72 16.75 -10.29
C LEU A 210 -13.78 17.82 -10.82
N TRP A 211 -12.56 17.83 -10.28
CA TRP A 211 -11.50 18.74 -10.68
C TRP A 211 -10.14 18.03 -10.58
N ALA A 212 -9.21 18.42 -11.46
CA ALA A 212 -7.81 18.03 -11.37
C ALA A 212 -6.92 19.17 -11.85
N GLY A 213 -5.83 19.42 -11.11
CA GLY A 213 -4.88 20.51 -11.37
C GLY A 213 -3.51 20.26 -10.72
N ALA A 214 -2.65 21.27 -10.76
CA ALA A 214 -1.35 21.20 -10.08
C ALA A 214 -1.52 21.25 -8.56
N SER A 215 -0.55 20.70 -7.84
CA SER A 215 -0.59 20.64 -6.37
C SER A 215 -0.58 22.01 -5.68
N GLU A 216 -0.15 23.04 -6.38
CA GLU A 216 -0.12 24.42 -5.93
C GLU A 216 -1.39 25.20 -6.29
N ASP A 217 -2.23 24.66 -7.18
CA ASP A 217 -3.47 25.30 -7.58
C ASP A 217 -4.52 25.22 -6.47
N MET A 218 -5.38 26.22 -6.41
CA MET A 218 -6.52 26.18 -5.52
C MET A 218 -7.69 25.45 -6.20
N PRO A 219 -8.33 24.49 -5.52
CA PRO A 219 -9.52 23.84 -6.04
C PRO A 219 -10.69 24.84 -6.09
N PRO A 220 -11.72 24.60 -6.91
CA PRO A 220 -12.88 25.51 -7.01
C PRO A 220 -13.66 25.63 -5.68
N GLU A 221 -13.60 24.60 -4.83
CA GLU A 221 -14.23 24.55 -3.51
C GLU A 221 -13.22 24.15 -2.44
N PRO A 222 -13.27 24.69 -1.22
CA PRO A 222 -12.42 24.27 -0.13
C PRO A 222 -12.64 22.79 0.21
N LEU A 223 -11.56 22.06 0.51
CA LEU A 223 -11.58 20.64 0.83
C LEU A 223 -11.98 20.41 2.29
N ASP A 224 -12.76 19.36 2.56
CA ASP A 224 -12.99 18.91 3.93
C ASP A 224 -11.84 18.05 4.46
N ALA A 225 -11.17 17.31 3.56
CA ALA A 225 -9.92 16.61 3.86
C ALA A 225 -8.98 16.55 2.65
N ALA A 226 -7.67 16.53 2.91
CA ALA A 226 -6.63 16.31 1.91
C ALA A 226 -5.80 15.08 2.27
N LEU A 227 -5.72 14.10 1.38
CA LEU A 227 -4.91 12.89 1.52
C LEU A 227 -3.66 13.03 0.67
N ILE A 228 -2.48 13.04 1.31
CA ILE A 228 -1.19 13.22 0.64
C ILE A 228 -0.51 11.86 0.50
N PHE A 229 -0.47 11.32 -0.71
CA PHE A 229 0.22 10.07 -1.04
C PHE A 229 1.63 10.30 -1.60
N ALA A 230 1.90 11.46 -2.18
CA ALA A 230 3.24 11.81 -2.65
C ALA A 230 4.18 12.09 -1.46
N PRO A 231 5.43 11.58 -1.45
CA PRO A 231 6.35 11.73 -0.34
C PRO A 231 7.04 13.11 -0.33
N VAL A 232 6.28 14.18 -0.45
CA VAL A 232 6.76 15.56 -0.60
C VAL A 232 6.20 16.44 0.51
N GLY A 233 7.04 16.83 1.47
CA GLY A 233 6.63 17.61 2.64
C GLY A 233 6.08 19.00 2.30
N ALA A 234 6.51 19.61 1.19
CA ALA A 234 5.99 20.90 0.72
C ALA A 234 4.49 20.87 0.36
N LEU A 235 3.92 19.67 0.13
CA LEU A 235 2.48 19.51 -0.12
C LEU A 235 1.62 19.77 1.13
N VAL A 236 2.18 19.62 2.32
CA VAL A 236 1.42 19.83 3.58
C VAL A 236 0.90 21.27 3.69
N PRO A 237 1.73 22.31 3.61
CA PRO A 237 1.21 23.68 3.64
C PRO A 237 0.34 24.03 2.41
N ALA A 238 0.58 23.44 1.24
CA ALA A 238 -0.28 23.62 0.08
C ALA A 238 -1.68 23.03 0.33
N ALA A 239 -1.75 21.82 0.84
CA ALA A 239 -3.00 21.14 1.20
C ALA A 239 -3.77 21.87 2.31
N LEU A 240 -3.06 22.40 3.33
CA LEU A 240 -3.68 23.20 4.40
C LEU A 240 -4.39 24.44 3.87
N LYS A 241 -3.77 25.14 2.90
CA LYS A 241 -4.38 26.32 2.26
C LYS A 241 -5.65 25.98 1.51
N ALA A 242 -5.70 24.80 0.89
CA ALA A 242 -6.86 24.31 0.15
C ALA A 242 -7.95 23.70 1.05
N THR A 243 -7.64 23.46 2.35
CA THR A 243 -8.54 22.81 3.29
C THR A 243 -9.42 23.83 4.03
N ALA A 244 -10.72 23.56 4.13
CA ALA A 244 -11.70 24.36 4.86
C ALA A 244 -11.37 24.43 6.36
N LYS A 245 -12.04 25.32 7.09
CA LYS A 245 -12.05 25.38 8.56
C LYS A 245 -12.52 24.03 9.12
N GLY A 246 -11.86 23.55 10.17
CA GLY A 246 -12.15 22.26 10.78
C GLY A 246 -11.69 21.04 9.97
N GLY A 247 -11.14 21.26 8.76
CA GLY A 247 -10.73 20.17 7.89
C GLY A 247 -9.39 19.53 8.30
N THR A 248 -9.02 18.45 7.65
CA THR A 248 -7.83 17.66 8.02
C THR A 248 -6.92 17.37 6.82
N VAL A 249 -5.61 17.49 7.04
CA VAL A 249 -4.57 17.03 6.10
C VAL A 249 -3.99 15.72 6.62
N ILE A 250 -4.02 14.68 5.81
CA ILE A 250 -3.60 13.32 6.17
C ILE A 250 -2.41 12.92 5.31
N CYS A 251 -1.24 12.81 5.94
CA CYS A 251 0.01 12.42 5.30
C CYS A 251 0.12 10.88 5.26
N ALA A 252 -0.02 10.29 4.08
CA ALA A 252 0.01 8.85 3.84
C ALA A 252 1.22 8.40 2.98
N GLY A 253 2.06 9.35 2.53
CA GLY A 253 3.32 9.02 1.85
C GLY A 253 4.36 8.49 2.85
N ILE A 254 5.00 7.37 2.52
CA ILE A 254 6.13 6.85 3.28
C ILE A 254 7.39 7.69 2.97
N HIS A 255 8.27 7.88 3.97
CA HIS A 255 9.52 8.66 3.81
C HIS A 255 9.32 10.04 3.19
N MET A 256 8.31 10.74 3.65
CA MET A 256 8.05 12.12 3.23
C MET A 256 9.24 13.00 3.55
N SER A 257 9.62 13.87 2.61
CA SER A 257 10.63 14.91 2.85
C SER A 257 10.23 15.86 3.98
N ALA A 258 11.17 16.62 4.53
CA ALA A 258 10.88 17.56 5.60
C ALA A 258 9.73 18.50 5.23
N ILE A 259 8.80 18.69 6.16
CA ILE A 259 7.72 19.66 6.03
C ILE A 259 8.34 21.05 6.25
N PRO A 260 8.27 21.97 5.28
CA PRO A 260 8.81 23.31 5.48
C PRO A 260 8.02 24.06 6.55
N SER A 261 8.66 25.05 7.19
CA SER A 261 7.97 25.95 8.10
C SER A 261 6.86 26.73 7.36
N PHE A 262 5.75 26.95 8.03
CA PHE A 262 4.61 27.70 7.50
C PHE A 262 3.97 28.55 8.59
N SER A 263 3.24 29.60 8.17
CA SER A 263 2.52 30.46 9.11
C SER A 263 1.40 29.70 9.81
N TYR A 264 1.24 29.96 11.11
CA TYR A 264 0.14 29.41 11.91
C TYR A 264 -1.25 29.73 11.33
N ASP A 265 -1.38 30.84 10.59
CA ASP A 265 -2.65 31.28 10.00
C ASP A 265 -3.30 30.21 9.09
N ILE A 266 -2.50 29.41 8.39
CA ILE A 266 -3.04 28.34 7.54
C ILE A 266 -3.45 27.08 8.30
N LEU A 267 -2.99 26.94 9.56
CA LEU A 267 -3.42 25.85 10.47
C LEU A 267 -4.58 26.33 11.37
N TRP A 268 -4.68 27.62 11.63
CA TRP A 268 -5.71 28.22 12.46
C TRP A 268 -7.13 27.78 12.04
N GLU A 269 -8.12 27.95 12.87
CA GLU A 269 -9.52 27.58 12.62
C GLU A 269 -9.74 26.05 12.63
N GLU A 270 -9.16 25.39 13.62
CA GLU A 270 -9.33 23.96 13.93
C GLU A 270 -8.88 23.00 12.81
N ARG A 271 -8.05 23.45 11.87
CA ARG A 271 -7.43 22.53 10.91
C ARG A 271 -6.47 21.59 11.62
N SER A 272 -6.37 20.36 11.14
CA SER A 272 -5.47 19.36 11.71
C SER A 272 -4.55 18.73 10.67
N ILE A 273 -3.37 18.30 11.13
CA ILE A 273 -2.42 17.49 10.34
C ILE A 273 -2.27 16.17 11.06
N ARG A 274 -2.41 15.08 10.35
CA ARG A 274 -2.27 13.72 10.86
C ARG A 274 -1.41 12.88 9.93
N SER A 275 -0.70 11.88 10.47
CA SER A 275 0.04 10.88 9.68
C SER A 275 -0.68 9.54 9.71
N VAL A 276 -0.52 8.77 8.64
CA VAL A 276 -0.94 7.37 8.57
C VAL A 276 0.29 6.50 8.76
N ALA A 277 0.19 5.53 9.64
CA ALA A 277 1.22 4.50 9.83
C ALA A 277 0.64 3.14 9.43
N ASN A 278 0.94 2.69 8.20
CA ASN A 278 0.59 1.34 7.77
C ASN A 278 -0.95 1.08 7.76
N LEU A 279 -1.38 -0.13 8.14
CA LEU A 279 -2.76 -0.60 8.18
C LEU A 279 -3.02 -1.39 9.48
N THR A 280 -4.27 -1.51 9.89
CA THR A 280 -4.70 -2.48 10.89
C THR A 280 -5.36 -3.68 10.21
N ARG A 281 -5.49 -4.82 10.90
CA ARG A 281 -6.25 -5.97 10.40
C ARG A 281 -7.68 -5.59 10.06
N ARG A 282 -8.29 -4.76 10.89
CA ARG A 282 -9.62 -4.22 10.65
C ARG A 282 -9.72 -3.42 9.35
N ASP A 283 -8.71 -2.59 9.03
CA ASP A 283 -8.68 -1.87 7.76
C ASP A 283 -8.68 -2.84 6.56
N ALA A 284 -7.92 -3.94 6.67
CA ALA A 284 -7.87 -4.95 5.61
C ALA A 284 -9.21 -5.69 5.45
N GLU A 285 -9.81 -6.13 6.55
CA GLU A 285 -11.11 -6.84 6.53
C GLU A 285 -12.22 -5.95 5.94
N GLU A 286 -12.33 -4.70 6.42
CA GLU A 286 -13.34 -3.75 5.94
C GLU A 286 -13.13 -3.36 4.48
N PHE A 287 -11.88 -3.09 4.08
CA PHE A 287 -11.58 -2.69 2.70
C PHE A 287 -11.82 -3.82 1.70
N LEU A 288 -11.35 -5.05 2.00
CA LEU A 288 -11.54 -6.18 1.09
C LEU A 288 -13.01 -6.60 0.99
N ALA A 289 -13.78 -6.47 2.08
CA ALA A 289 -15.23 -6.67 2.04
C ALA A 289 -15.92 -5.59 1.19
N LEU A 290 -15.47 -4.34 1.27
CA LEU A 290 -15.96 -3.25 0.42
C LEU A 290 -15.59 -3.49 -1.05
N ALA A 291 -14.37 -3.92 -1.34
CA ALA A 291 -13.90 -4.24 -2.69
C ALA A 291 -14.71 -5.38 -3.34
N ALA A 292 -15.26 -6.31 -2.54
CA ALA A 292 -16.18 -7.34 -3.04
C ALA A 292 -17.51 -6.76 -3.55
N GLN A 293 -17.93 -5.61 -3.03
CA GLN A 293 -19.22 -4.97 -3.36
C GLN A 293 -19.06 -3.81 -4.37
N THR A 294 -17.86 -3.25 -4.44
CA THR A 294 -17.55 -2.10 -5.29
C THR A 294 -16.53 -2.55 -6.32
N PRO A 295 -16.85 -2.52 -7.62
CA PRO A 295 -15.86 -2.84 -8.65
C PRO A 295 -14.77 -1.75 -8.65
N ILE A 296 -13.60 -2.08 -8.09
CA ILE A 296 -12.41 -1.25 -8.12
C ILE A 296 -11.50 -1.77 -9.22
N GLU A 297 -11.31 -1.00 -10.25
CA GLU A 297 -10.38 -1.33 -11.32
C GLU A 297 -8.96 -0.98 -10.90
N THR A 298 -8.06 -1.95 -10.98
CA THR A 298 -6.63 -1.76 -10.74
C THR A 298 -5.87 -1.89 -12.06
N GLU A 299 -5.13 -0.85 -12.44
CA GLU A 299 -4.23 -0.93 -13.58
C GLU A 299 -2.96 -1.68 -13.19
N THR A 300 -2.55 -2.65 -14.03
CA THR A 300 -1.42 -3.52 -13.68
C THR A 300 -0.57 -3.89 -14.90
N THR A 301 0.76 -3.92 -14.70
CA THR A 301 1.75 -4.42 -15.66
C THR A 301 2.46 -5.62 -15.05
N THR A 302 2.45 -6.77 -15.73
CA THR A 302 3.02 -8.02 -15.21
C THR A 302 4.48 -8.23 -15.62
N TYR A 303 5.26 -8.80 -14.72
CA TYR A 303 6.66 -9.19 -14.92
C TYR A 303 6.89 -10.61 -14.42
N PRO A 304 7.69 -11.43 -15.09
CA PRO A 304 8.19 -12.69 -14.50
C PRO A 304 9.03 -12.40 -13.26
N LEU A 305 9.13 -13.36 -12.34
CA LEU A 305 9.87 -13.19 -11.08
C LEU A 305 11.33 -12.77 -11.27
N ASP A 306 12.03 -13.35 -12.24
CA ASP A 306 13.41 -13.05 -12.57
C ASP A 306 13.62 -11.63 -13.14
N ARG A 307 12.53 -10.94 -13.51
CA ARG A 307 12.55 -9.55 -13.96
C ARG A 307 12.21 -8.56 -12.83
N ALA A 308 12.30 -8.98 -11.57
CA ALA A 308 11.99 -8.12 -10.42
C ALA A 308 12.81 -6.81 -10.41
N ASN A 309 14.09 -6.83 -10.78
CA ASN A 309 14.88 -5.61 -10.90
C ASN A 309 14.35 -4.66 -12.00
N ALA A 310 13.87 -5.21 -13.11
CA ALA A 310 13.27 -4.38 -14.16
C ALA A 310 11.96 -3.73 -13.67
N ALA A 311 11.11 -4.46 -12.94
CA ALA A 311 9.90 -3.93 -12.34
C ALA A 311 10.19 -2.81 -11.31
N LEU A 312 11.22 -3.00 -10.46
CA LEU A 312 11.69 -1.99 -9.51
C LEU A 312 12.23 -0.73 -10.23
N ASP A 313 12.99 -0.90 -11.32
CA ASP A 313 13.53 0.21 -12.11
C ASP A 313 12.43 0.97 -12.85
N ASP A 314 11.46 0.27 -13.40
CA ASP A 314 10.31 0.88 -14.07
C ASP A 314 9.42 1.66 -13.09
N LEU A 315 9.24 1.13 -11.87
CA LEU A 315 8.57 1.87 -10.78
C LEU A 315 9.35 3.13 -10.37
N ARG A 316 10.69 3.02 -10.24
CA ARG A 316 11.56 4.17 -9.89
C ARG A 316 11.44 5.29 -10.92
N GLN A 317 11.31 4.93 -12.18
CA GLN A 317 11.27 5.85 -13.33
C GLN A 317 9.84 6.24 -13.74
N GLY A 318 8.81 5.65 -13.12
CA GLY A 318 7.40 5.93 -13.45
C GLY A 318 7.02 5.52 -14.88
N ARG A 319 7.50 4.35 -15.35
CA ARG A 319 7.29 3.89 -16.74
C ARG A 319 5.98 3.13 -16.95
N PHE A 320 5.15 3.00 -15.96
CA PHE A 320 3.82 2.39 -16.06
C PHE A 320 2.80 3.15 -15.23
N GLU A 321 1.54 3.02 -15.57
CA GLU A 321 0.41 3.46 -14.76
C GLU A 321 -0.06 2.30 -13.86
N GLY A 322 -0.57 2.63 -12.66
CA GLY A 322 -1.05 1.63 -11.71
C GLY A 322 0.06 0.92 -10.94
N ALA A 323 0.15 -0.40 -11.04
CA ALA A 323 1.10 -1.23 -10.29
C ALA A 323 1.83 -2.27 -11.15
N ALA A 324 3.12 -2.47 -10.91
CA ALA A 324 3.85 -3.63 -11.42
C ALA A 324 3.52 -4.86 -10.56
N VAL A 325 3.40 -6.03 -11.19
CA VAL A 325 3.06 -7.29 -10.50
C VAL A 325 3.98 -8.41 -10.96
N LEU A 326 4.71 -9.01 -10.03
CA LEU A 326 5.55 -10.17 -10.29
C LEU A 326 4.70 -11.44 -10.30
N ILE A 327 4.94 -12.31 -11.30
CA ILE A 327 4.31 -13.63 -11.44
C ILE A 327 5.38 -14.70 -11.26
N PRO A 328 5.47 -15.39 -10.10
CA PRO A 328 6.55 -16.34 -9.83
C PRO A 328 6.56 -17.56 -10.76
N ASN A 329 5.39 -17.98 -11.22
CA ASN A 329 5.21 -19.17 -12.08
C ASN A 329 4.76 -18.81 -13.51
N ALA A 330 5.12 -17.62 -14.01
CA ALA A 330 4.92 -17.31 -15.42
C ALA A 330 5.73 -18.32 -16.25
N SER A 331 5.06 -19.03 -17.15
CA SER A 331 5.79 -19.81 -18.18
C SER A 331 6.65 -18.84 -19.00
N PRO A 332 7.89 -19.22 -19.35
CA PRO A 332 8.80 -18.37 -20.10
C PRO A 332 8.23 -18.01 -21.47
#